data_98b3b4422f3871d0204a7fb4c72aecb3
#
_entry.id   98b3b4422f3871d0204a7fb4c72aecb3
#
_cell.length_a   1.000
_cell.length_b   1.000
_cell.length_c   1.000
_cell.angle_alpha   90.00
_cell.angle_beta   90.00
_cell.angle_gamma   90.00
#
_symmetry.space_group_name_H-M   'P 1'
#
loop_
_entity.id
_entity.type
_entity.pdbx_description
1 polymer ?
#
loop_
_entity_poly.entity_id
_entity_poly.type
_entity_poly.pdbx_seq_one_letter_code
_entity_poly.pdbx_strand_id
1 'polypeptide(L)'
;MVTITRASGSLTLPSRFMLVCAMNPCRCGWFGHPSGRCTCTDSQVQSYLRRISGPLLDRIDMHVEVPSVEYEAMRRKEQPETSQQVRSRVNAARQVQQRRYEGTGVTCNAYMTPAMIGQYC
;
A
#
# COMPACT_ATOMS: atom_id res chain seq x y z
N MET A 1 13.89 0.95 -14.16
CA MET A 1 14.10 2.29 -14.76
C MET A 1 12.96 2.54 -15.74
N VAL A 2 12.49 3.78 -15.85
CA VAL A 2 11.50 4.23 -16.85
C VAL A 2 12.16 5.25 -17.75
N THR A 3 12.01 5.08 -19.07
CA THR A 3 12.52 6.00 -20.07
C THR A 3 11.35 6.74 -20.73
N ILE A 4 11.39 8.06 -20.70
CA ILE A 4 10.43 8.93 -21.36
C ILE A 4 11.13 9.52 -22.57
N THR A 5 10.63 9.21 -23.77
CA THR A 5 11.17 9.73 -25.01
C THR A 5 10.20 10.75 -25.61
N ARG A 6 10.69 11.92 -25.96
CA ARG A 6 9.98 12.99 -26.69
C ARG A 6 10.84 13.46 -27.84
N ALA A 7 10.27 14.28 -28.73
CA ALA A 7 11.00 14.88 -29.85
C ALA A 7 12.26 15.66 -29.41
N SER A 8 12.27 16.20 -28.19
CA SER A 8 13.37 16.98 -27.63
C SER A 8 14.46 16.13 -26.95
N GLY A 9 14.29 14.78 -26.84
CA GLY A 9 15.26 13.89 -26.21
C GLY A 9 14.64 12.78 -25.38
N SER A 10 15.51 11.96 -24.77
CA SER A 10 15.12 10.86 -23.89
C SER A 10 15.66 11.09 -22.48
N LEU A 11 14.80 10.87 -21.48
CA LEU A 11 15.14 10.94 -20.07
C LEU A 11 14.86 9.59 -19.40
N THR A 12 15.88 9.01 -18.77
CA THR A 12 15.73 7.76 -18.02
C THR A 12 15.77 8.04 -16.53
N LEU A 13 14.75 7.59 -15.81
CA LEU A 13 14.59 7.78 -14.38
C LEU A 13 14.60 6.44 -13.64
N PRO A 14 15.15 6.38 -12.41
CA PRO A 14 14.98 5.22 -11.55
C PRO A 14 13.50 5.09 -11.16
N SER A 15 12.95 3.87 -11.23
CA SER A 15 11.53 3.58 -10.93
C SER A 15 11.36 2.56 -9.81
N ARG A 16 12.38 2.38 -8.97
CA ARG A 16 12.28 1.54 -7.77
C ARG A 16 11.90 2.41 -6.58
N PHE A 17 10.64 2.34 -6.18
CA PHE A 17 10.12 3.06 -5.02
C PHE A 17 8.98 2.27 -4.40
N MET A 18 8.69 2.53 -3.14
CA MET A 18 7.49 2.04 -2.47
C MET A 18 6.38 3.08 -2.65
N LEU A 19 5.26 2.66 -3.24
CA LEU A 19 4.07 3.50 -3.40
C LEU A 19 3.14 3.28 -2.21
N VAL A 20 2.82 4.34 -1.49
CA VAL A 20 1.79 4.35 -0.45
C VAL A 20 0.74 5.39 -0.82
N CYS A 21 -0.51 4.94 -0.97
CA CYS A 21 -1.63 5.80 -1.32
C CYS A 21 -2.69 5.74 -0.22
N ALA A 22 -3.41 6.84 -0.05
CA ALA A 22 -4.62 6.88 0.78
C ALA A 22 -5.75 7.50 -0.04
N MET A 23 -6.96 6.97 0.11
CA MET A 23 -8.15 7.51 -0.53
C MET A 23 -9.36 7.40 0.38
N ASN A 24 -10.30 8.29 0.19
CA ASN A 24 -11.60 8.19 0.84
C ASN A 24 -12.50 7.19 0.10
N PRO A 25 -13.50 6.60 0.78
CA PRO A 25 -14.43 5.66 0.15
C PRO A 25 -15.40 6.32 -0.85
N CYS A 26 -15.58 7.64 -0.77
CA CYS A 26 -16.39 8.44 -1.69
C CYS A 26 -16.02 9.92 -1.61
N ARG A 27 -16.66 10.77 -2.43
CA ARG A 27 -16.40 12.22 -2.45
C ARG A 27 -16.65 12.93 -1.11
N CYS A 28 -17.66 12.50 -0.34
CA CYS A 28 -17.93 13.07 0.98
C CYS A 28 -17.16 12.37 2.12
N GLY A 29 -16.51 11.24 1.86
CA GLY A 29 -15.70 10.48 2.82
C GLY A 29 -16.50 9.55 3.74
N TRP A 30 -17.83 9.48 3.64
CA TRP A 30 -18.67 8.79 4.61
C TRP A 30 -19.35 7.52 4.09
N PHE A 31 -19.03 7.06 2.90
CA PHE A 31 -19.62 5.83 2.36
C PHE A 31 -19.21 4.63 3.21
N GLY A 32 -20.19 3.80 3.59
CA GLY A 32 -19.98 2.65 4.47
C GLY A 32 -19.89 2.97 5.96
N HIS A 33 -19.92 4.26 6.36
CA HIS A 33 -19.86 4.63 7.77
C HIS A 33 -21.22 4.35 8.47
N PRO A 34 -21.20 3.74 9.69
CA PRO A 34 -22.44 3.37 10.42
C PRO A 34 -23.37 4.55 10.74
N SER A 35 -22.83 5.77 10.82
CA SER A 35 -23.62 6.97 11.13
C SER A 35 -24.61 7.41 10.04
N GLY A 36 -24.59 6.81 8.86
CA GLY A 36 -25.45 7.20 7.74
C GLY A 36 -25.19 8.61 7.18
N ARG A 37 -24.05 9.23 7.49
CA ARG A 37 -23.71 10.61 7.05
C ARG A 37 -23.38 10.72 5.57
N CYS A 38 -23.29 9.62 4.85
CA CYS A 38 -22.99 9.66 3.42
C CYS A 38 -24.12 10.34 2.66
N THR A 39 -23.79 11.39 1.92
CA THR A 39 -24.70 12.14 1.06
C THR A 39 -24.56 11.80 -0.41
N CYS A 40 -23.65 10.87 -0.76
CA CYS A 40 -23.42 10.46 -2.13
C CYS A 40 -24.46 9.42 -2.56
N THR A 41 -24.96 9.55 -3.79
CA THR A 41 -25.73 8.46 -4.43
C THR A 41 -24.80 7.34 -4.87
N ASP A 42 -25.32 6.13 -5.07
CA ASP A 42 -24.53 4.98 -5.55
C ASP A 42 -23.82 5.28 -6.86
N SER A 43 -24.48 5.99 -7.78
CA SER A 43 -23.86 6.44 -9.05
C SER A 43 -22.67 7.35 -8.82
N GLN A 44 -22.74 8.27 -7.86
CA GLN A 44 -21.64 9.15 -7.50
C GLN A 44 -20.46 8.40 -6.86
N VAL A 45 -20.74 7.41 -6.01
CA VAL A 45 -19.73 6.53 -5.43
C VAL A 45 -19.04 5.75 -6.52
N GLN A 46 -19.77 5.09 -7.41
CA GLN A 46 -19.22 4.33 -8.51
C GLN A 46 -18.39 5.21 -9.46
N SER A 47 -18.87 6.40 -9.80
CA SER A 47 -18.11 7.36 -10.62
C SER A 47 -16.83 7.83 -9.97
N TYR A 48 -16.81 7.95 -8.65
CA TYR A 48 -15.62 8.29 -7.88
C TYR A 48 -14.59 7.15 -7.89
N LEU A 49 -15.02 5.92 -7.62
CA LEU A 49 -14.15 4.74 -7.58
C LEU A 49 -13.56 4.40 -8.96
N ARG A 50 -14.33 4.58 -10.03
CA ARG A 50 -13.86 4.35 -11.42
C ARG A 50 -12.72 5.27 -11.87
N ARG A 51 -12.38 6.31 -11.11
CA ARG A 51 -11.22 7.17 -11.41
C ARG A 51 -9.89 6.44 -11.20
N ILE A 52 -9.91 5.40 -10.38
CA ILE A 52 -8.75 4.52 -10.23
C ILE A 52 -8.98 3.35 -11.18
N SER A 53 -8.06 3.16 -12.12
CA SER A 53 -8.17 2.08 -13.08
C SER A 53 -7.95 0.72 -12.42
N GLY A 54 -8.69 -0.31 -12.86
CA GLY A 54 -8.48 -1.69 -12.42
C GLY A 54 -7.02 -2.13 -12.52
N PRO A 55 -6.35 -1.93 -13.69
CA PRO A 55 -4.94 -2.28 -13.84
C PRO A 55 -3.99 -1.58 -12.87
N LEU A 56 -4.34 -0.41 -12.32
CA LEU A 56 -3.55 0.22 -11.27
C LEU A 56 -3.76 -0.49 -9.92
N LEU A 57 -5.02 -0.80 -9.59
CA LEU A 57 -5.34 -1.55 -8.37
C LEU A 57 -4.67 -2.93 -8.36
N ASP A 58 -4.68 -3.63 -9.48
CA ASP A 58 -4.03 -4.94 -9.61
C ASP A 58 -2.51 -4.91 -9.39
N ARG A 59 -1.90 -3.73 -9.49
CA ARG A 59 -0.46 -3.53 -9.23
C ARG A 59 -0.15 -3.12 -7.80
N ILE A 60 -1.15 -2.86 -7.00
CA ILE A 60 -0.99 -2.53 -5.58
C ILE A 60 -1.10 -3.82 -4.78
N ASP A 61 -0.01 -4.24 -4.15
CA ASP A 61 0.09 -5.54 -3.48
C ASP A 61 -0.77 -5.67 -2.22
N MET A 62 -1.06 -4.54 -1.55
CA MET A 62 -1.84 -4.54 -0.29
C MET A 62 -2.90 -3.46 -0.31
N HIS A 63 -4.14 -3.87 -0.08
CA HIS A 63 -5.28 -2.99 0.16
C HIS A 63 -5.68 -3.09 1.62
N VAL A 64 -5.64 -1.96 2.32
CA VAL A 64 -5.99 -1.90 3.74
C VAL A 64 -7.19 -0.98 3.92
N GLU A 65 -8.26 -1.53 4.44
CA GLU A 65 -9.42 -0.74 4.84
C GLU A 65 -9.19 -0.18 6.24
N VAL A 66 -9.29 1.13 6.39
CA VAL A 66 -9.13 1.84 7.67
C VAL A 66 -10.49 2.33 8.11
N PRO A 67 -11.16 1.64 9.05
CA PRO A 67 -12.45 2.07 9.57
C PRO A 67 -12.33 3.36 10.38
N SER A 68 -13.43 4.07 10.52
CA SER A 68 -13.50 5.22 11.41
C SER A 68 -13.33 4.78 12.87
N VAL A 69 -12.58 5.57 13.62
CA VAL A 69 -12.38 5.35 15.06
C VAL A 69 -13.31 6.28 15.83
N GLU A 70 -14.12 5.73 16.72
CA GLU A 70 -14.99 6.50 17.60
C GLU A 70 -14.15 7.34 18.57
N TYR A 71 -14.62 8.56 18.85
CA TYR A 71 -13.93 9.50 19.72
C TYR A 71 -13.65 8.93 21.12
N GLU A 72 -14.56 8.13 21.65
CA GLU A 72 -14.41 7.42 22.93
C GLU A 72 -13.22 6.45 22.91
N ALA A 73 -13.00 5.73 21.82
CA ALA A 73 -11.86 4.82 21.65
C ALA A 73 -10.52 5.58 21.59
N MET A 74 -10.50 6.78 21.01
CA MET A 74 -9.31 7.63 21.00
C MET A 74 -8.95 8.19 22.38
N ARG A 75 -9.95 8.35 23.27
CA ARG A 75 -9.73 8.82 24.65
C ARG A 75 -9.26 7.73 25.60
N ARG A 76 -9.44 6.45 25.25
CA ARG A 76 -8.91 5.35 26.06
C ARG A 76 -7.40 5.46 26.10
N LYS A 77 -6.85 5.51 27.29
CA LYS A 77 -5.40 5.53 27.54
C LYS A 77 -4.75 4.15 27.36
N GLU A 78 -5.24 3.33 26.46
CA GLU A 78 -4.51 2.14 26.07
C GLU A 78 -3.24 2.62 25.37
N GLN A 79 -2.09 2.25 25.89
CA GLN A 79 -0.83 2.64 25.26
C GLN A 79 -0.72 1.91 23.92
N PRO A 80 -0.79 2.63 22.80
CA PRO A 80 -0.64 2.00 21.48
C PRO A 80 0.78 1.43 21.35
N GLU A 81 0.92 0.46 20.49
CA GLU A 81 2.24 -0.10 20.15
C GLU A 81 3.18 1.04 19.71
N THR A 82 4.35 1.11 20.30
CA THR A 82 5.34 2.15 20.01
C THR A 82 6.02 1.90 18.66
N SER A 83 6.47 2.96 18.00
CA SER A 83 7.26 2.85 16.75
C SER A 83 8.53 2.00 16.94
N GLN A 84 9.08 1.96 18.13
CA GLN A 84 10.24 1.12 18.45
C GLN A 84 9.90 -0.37 18.43
N GLN A 85 8.75 -0.76 18.99
CA GLN A 85 8.26 -2.14 18.96
C GLN A 85 7.97 -2.60 17.53
N VAL A 86 7.28 -1.76 16.75
CA VAL A 86 7.03 -2.02 15.31
C VAL A 86 8.34 -2.18 14.55
N ARG A 87 9.30 -1.27 14.74
CA ARG A 87 10.60 -1.30 14.08
C ARG A 87 11.37 -2.58 14.43
N SER A 88 11.35 -3.00 15.68
CA SER A 88 12.02 -4.25 16.11
C SER A 88 11.46 -5.46 15.37
N ARG A 89 10.12 -5.57 15.27
CA ARG A 89 9.44 -6.64 14.54
C ARG A 89 9.75 -6.62 13.04
N VAL A 90 9.73 -5.43 12.43
CA VAL A 90 10.09 -5.26 11.02
C VAL A 90 11.55 -5.64 10.77
N ASN A 91 12.47 -5.22 11.63
CA ASN A 91 13.89 -5.57 11.50
C ASN A 91 14.12 -7.08 11.62
N ALA A 92 13.44 -7.76 12.54
CA ALA A 92 13.51 -9.21 12.65
C ALA A 92 13.04 -9.91 11.35
N ALA A 93 11.91 -9.49 10.78
CA ALA A 93 11.43 -10.00 9.50
C ALA A 93 12.41 -9.73 8.34
N ARG A 94 13.02 -8.54 8.32
CA ARG A 94 14.06 -8.19 7.33
C ARG A 94 15.29 -9.09 7.44
N GLN A 95 15.75 -9.40 8.66
CA GLN A 95 16.87 -10.31 8.87
C GLN A 95 16.58 -11.71 8.35
N VAL A 96 15.36 -12.21 8.53
CA VAL A 96 14.94 -13.51 7.95
C VAL A 96 15.05 -13.49 6.44
N GLN A 97 14.55 -12.42 5.78
CA GLN A 97 14.67 -12.28 4.33
C GLN A 97 16.12 -12.19 3.86
N GLN A 98 16.95 -11.42 4.54
CA GLN A 98 18.38 -11.28 4.20
C GLN A 98 19.11 -12.62 4.24
N ARG A 99 18.88 -13.43 5.29
CA ARG A 99 19.46 -14.78 5.39
C ARG A 99 18.95 -15.71 4.29
N ARG A 100 17.65 -15.63 3.98
CA ARG A 100 17.02 -16.45 2.91
C ARG A 100 17.67 -16.20 1.56
N TYR A 101 18.03 -14.97 1.25
CA TYR A 101 18.54 -14.58 -0.06
C TYR A 101 20.05 -14.33 -0.07
N GLU A 102 20.76 -14.79 0.94
CA GLU A 102 22.21 -14.66 1.00
C GLU A 102 22.87 -15.26 -0.25
N GLY A 103 23.78 -14.50 -0.87
CA GLY A 103 24.45 -14.90 -2.11
C GLY A 103 23.64 -14.74 -3.41
N THR A 104 22.34 -14.37 -3.35
CA THR A 104 21.50 -14.24 -4.56
C THR A 104 21.46 -12.84 -5.18
N GLY A 105 21.95 -11.83 -4.46
CA GLY A 105 21.80 -10.41 -4.85
C GLY A 105 20.40 -9.83 -4.64
N VAL A 106 19.43 -10.64 -4.13
CA VAL A 106 18.06 -10.21 -3.76
C VAL A 106 18.05 -9.85 -2.27
N THR A 107 17.35 -8.77 -1.91
CA THR A 107 17.34 -8.25 -0.53
C THR A 107 15.99 -8.40 0.17
N CYS A 108 14.92 -8.67 -0.56
CA CYS A 108 13.58 -8.86 0.00
C CYS A 108 12.65 -9.60 -0.98
N ASN A 109 11.54 -10.11 -0.46
CA ASN A 109 10.57 -10.90 -1.22
C ASN A 109 10.07 -10.19 -2.50
N ALA A 110 9.92 -8.88 -2.46
CA ALA A 110 9.42 -8.08 -3.61
C ALA A 110 10.34 -8.14 -4.85
N TYR A 111 11.56 -8.60 -4.70
CA TYR A 111 12.54 -8.70 -5.80
C TYR A 111 12.82 -10.14 -6.24
N MET A 112 12.04 -11.11 -5.75
CA MET A 112 12.14 -12.48 -6.23
C MET A 112 11.83 -12.59 -7.72
N THR A 113 12.60 -13.41 -8.40
CA THR A 113 12.27 -13.82 -9.77
C THR A 113 11.25 -14.98 -9.75
N PRO A 114 10.54 -15.24 -10.85
CA PRO A 114 9.63 -16.40 -10.94
C PRO A 114 10.30 -17.73 -10.58
N ALA A 115 11.57 -17.92 -10.96
CA ALA A 115 12.35 -19.11 -10.59
C ALA A 115 12.56 -19.23 -9.08
N MET A 116 12.78 -18.10 -8.40
CA MET A 116 12.98 -18.06 -6.94
C MET A 116 11.67 -18.33 -6.18
N ILE A 117 10.51 -17.99 -6.74
CA ILE A 117 9.21 -18.28 -6.12
C ILE A 117 9.06 -19.80 -5.95
N GLY A 118 9.36 -20.60 -6.96
CA GLY A 118 9.30 -22.04 -6.86
C GLY A 118 10.32 -22.69 -5.90
N GLN A 119 11.38 -21.96 -5.54
CA GLN A 119 12.40 -22.41 -4.59
C GLN A 119 12.11 -22.03 -3.14
N TYR A 120 11.51 -20.85 -2.91
CA TYR A 120 11.38 -20.26 -1.57
C TYR A 120 9.92 -20.17 -1.07
N CYS A 121 8.95 -20.43 -1.91
CA CYS A 121 7.51 -20.51 -1.61
C CYS A 121 6.93 -21.86 -1.97
#